data_8b3fb831d49eb72658815d54c1e9d99d
#
_entry.id   8b3fb831d49eb72658815d54c1e9d99d
#
_cell.length_a   1.000
_cell.length_b   1.000
_cell.length_c   1.000
_cell.angle_alpha   90.00
_cell.angle_beta   90.00
_cell.angle_gamma   90.00
#
_symmetry.space_group_name_H-M   'P 1'
#
loop_
_entity.id
_entity.type
_entity.pdbx_description
1 polymer ?
#
loop_
_entity_poly.entity_id
_entity_poly.type
_entity_poly.pdbx_seq_one_letter_code
_entity_poly.pdbx_strand_id
1 'polypeptide(L)'
;MHAYVYKSLRKADTYVYLSEREDFGRLPEPLRAQLEPLRFVLDVALVPGRKLAREDVEAVRENLVMRGFHLQLPPGTTVDPMTQDWGTDG
;
A
#
# COMPACT_ATOMS: atom_id res chain seq x y z
N MET A 1 -6.03 7.09 13.98
CA MET A 1 -5.11 7.27 12.84
C MET A 1 -5.87 7.11 11.53
N HIS A 2 -5.59 7.96 10.58
CA HIS A 2 -6.20 7.87 9.25
C HIS A 2 -5.18 7.37 8.25
N ALA A 3 -5.65 6.64 7.26
CA ALA A 3 -4.81 6.21 6.15
C ALA A 3 -5.49 6.61 4.85
N TYR A 4 -4.67 6.94 3.87
CA TYR A 4 -5.14 7.31 2.54
C TYR A 4 -4.74 6.19 1.59
N VAL A 5 -5.73 5.58 0.95
CA VAL A 5 -5.52 4.37 0.16
C VAL A 5 -5.47 4.73 -1.32
N TYR A 6 -4.42 4.28 -1.97
CA TYR A 6 -4.20 4.50 -3.40
C TYR A 6 -4.10 3.17 -4.11
N LYS A 7 -4.59 3.15 -5.33
CA LYS A 7 -4.52 1.96 -6.18
C LYS A 7 -3.45 2.16 -7.24
N SER A 8 -2.64 1.13 -7.45
CA SER A 8 -1.70 1.14 -8.55
C SER A 8 -2.45 0.92 -9.86
N LEU A 9 -2.19 1.77 -10.84
CA LEU A 9 -2.75 1.58 -12.17
C LEU A 9 -1.86 0.70 -13.02
N ARG A 10 -0.71 0.34 -12.49
CA ARG A 10 0.25 -0.50 -13.20
C ARG A 10 0.21 -1.95 -12.76
N LYS A 11 0.03 -2.18 -11.46
CA LYS A 11 -0.04 -3.53 -10.90
C LYS A 11 -1.45 -3.81 -10.42
N ALA A 12 -2.08 -4.82 -10.99
CA ALA A 12 -3.46 -5.17 -10.64
C ALA A 12 -3.57 -5.55 -9.16
N ASP A 13 -4.68 -5.18 -8.54
CA ASP A 13 -5.01 -5.54 -7.16
C ASP A 13 -3.95 -5.16 -6.14
N THR A 14 -3.20 -4.12 -6.43
CA THR A 14 -2.12 -3.64 -5.56
C THR A 14 -2.47 -2.25 -5.07
N TYR A 15 -2.39 -2.06 -3.74
CA TYR A 15 -2.80 -0.82 -3.09
C TYR A 15 -1.72 -0.34 -2.15
N VAL A 16 -1.66 0.97 -1.96
CA VAL A 16 -0.73 1.60 -1.03
C VAL A 16 -1.52 2.43 -0.04
N TYR A 17 -1.20 2.27 1.24
CA TYR A 17 -1.76 3.07 2.32
C TYR A 17 -0.70 4.08 2.74
N LEU A 18 -1.10 5.34 2.87
CA LEU A 18 -0.20 6.40 3.34
C LEU A 18 -0.81 7.07 4.56
N SER A 19 0.04 7.50 5.48
CA SER A 19 -0.42 8.23 6.65
C SER A 19 -0.75 9.68 6.32
N GLU A 20 -0.20 10.19 5.23
CA GLU A 20 -0.44 11.54 4.77
C GLU A 20 -0.89 11.51 3.33
N ARG A 21 -1.83 12.38 2.99
CA ARG A 21 -2.37 12.41 1.64
C ARG A 21 -1.28 12.79 0.63
N GLU A 22 -1.17 11.99 -0.42
CA GLU A 22 -0.26 12.22 -1.54
C GLU A 22 1.22 12.29 -1.15
N ASP A 23 1.57 11.75 0.00
CA ASP A 23 2.95 11.76 0.45
C ASP A 23 3.71 10.58 -0.16
N PHE A 24 3.79 10.58 -1.49
CA PHE A 24 4.43 9.48 -2.22
C PHE A 24 5.93 9.43 -2.00
N GLY A 25 6.51 10.49 -1.48
CA GLY A 25 7.92 10.49 -1.13
C GLY A 25 8.29 9.51 -0.05
N ARG A 26 7.30 9.00 0.70
CA ARG A 26 7.55 7.96 1.68
C ARG A 26 7.88 6.62 1.05
N LEU A 27 7.45 6.43 -0.19
CA LEU A 27 7.69 5.17 -0.87
C LEU A 27 9.12 5.13 -1.40
N PRO A 28 9.85 4.02 -1.17
CA PRO A 28 11.16 3.87 -1.79
C PRO A 28 11.05 3.98 -3.30
N GLU A 29 12.05 4.56 -3.93
CA GLU A 29 12.01 4.81 -5.36
C GLU A 29 11.78 3.56 -6.20
N PRO A 30 12.45 2.43 -5.91
CA PRO A 30 12.20 1.22 -6.70
C PRO A 30 10.74 0.76 -6.62
N LEU A 31 10.12 0.94 -5.47
CA LEU A 31 8.72 0.55 -5.29
C LEU A 31 7.81 1.50 -6.06
N ARG A 32 8.06 2.81 -5.95
CA ARG A 32 7.28 3.80 -6.68
C ARG A 32 7.33 3.53 -8.18
N ALA A 33 8.51 3.22 -8.69
CA ALA A 33 8.66 2.98 -10.11
C ALA A 33 7.82 1.82 -10.60
N GLN A 34 7.56 0.86 -9.73
CA GLN A 34 6.74 -0.29 -10.11
C GLN A 34 5.25 -0.02 -9.96
N LEU A 35 4.88 0.92 -9.11
CA LEU A 35 3.47 1.15 -8.78
C LEU A 35 2.83 2.32 -9.53
N GLU A 36 3.59 3.36 -9.79
CA GLU A 36 3.01 4.55 -10.40
C GLU A 36 2.57 4.30 -11.83
N PRO A 37 1.48 4.93 -12.24
CA PRO A 37 0.74 5.97 -11.52
C PRO A 37 -0.16 5.39 -10.43
N LEU A 38 -0.36 6.19 -9.39
CA LEU A 38 -1.21 5.84 -8.27
C LEU A 38 -2.47 6.70 -8.29
N ARG A 39 -3.59 6.09 -7.97
CA ARG A 39 -4.88 6.77 -7.97
C ARG A 39 -5.51 6.67 -6.59
N PHE A 40 -5.97 7.81 -6.06
CA PHE A 40 -6.66 7.83 -4.78
C PHE A 40 -7.97 7.04 -4.86
N VAL A 41 -8.18 6.20 -3.85
CA VAL A 41 -9.39 5.37 -3.78
C VAL A 41 -10.30 5.85 -2.66
N LEU A 42 -9.77 5.89 -1.43
CA LEU A 42 -10.56 6.31 -0.28
C LEU A 42 -9.64 6.59 0.90
N ASP A 43 -10.19 7.21 1.94
CA ASP A 43 -9.48 7.27 3.21
C ASP A 43 -10.18 6.31 4.18
N VAL A 44 -9.46 5.90 5.20
CA VAL A 44 -9.99 4.95 6.15
C VAL A 44 -9.45 5.28 7.54
N ALA A 45 -10.33 5.20 8.53
CA ALA A 45 -9.93 5.38 9.93
C ALA A 45 -9.39 4.05 10.45
N LEU A 46 -8.15 4.07 10.92
CA LEU A 46 -7.51 2.87 11.47
C LEU A 46 -7.70 2.87 12.99
N VAL A 47 -8.86 2.42 13.42
CA VAL A 47 -9.20 2.38 14.84
C VAL A 47 -9.28 0.93 15.29
N PRO A 48 -9.07 0.65 16.58
CA PRO A 48 -9.18 -0.72 17.08
C PRO A 48 -10.54 -1.31 16.72
N GLY A 49 -10.54 -2.55 16.30
CA GLY A 49 -11.78 -3.25 15.94
C GLY A 49 -12.25 -3.05 14.53
N ARG A 50 -11.66 -2.09 13.80
CA ARG A 50 -12.00 -1.93 12.40
C ARG A 50 -11.44 -3.09 11.59
N LYS A 51 -12.25 -3.60 10.67
CA LYS A 51 -11.80 -4.69 9.80
C LYS A 51 -11.56 -4.17 8.40
N LEU A 52 -10.44 -4.55 7.84
CA LEU A 52 -10.11 -4.29 6.45
C LEU A 52 -10.30 -5.57 5.66
N ALA A 53 -10.58 -5.43 4.38
CA ALA A 53 -10.94 -6.59 3.57
C ALA A 53 -9.89 -7.69 3.57
N ARG A 54 -8.62 -7.33 3.48
CA ARG A 54 -7.55 -8.31 3.37
C ARG A 54 -6.32 -7.96 4.21
N GLU A 55 -6.46 -6.99 5.11
CA GLU A 55 -5.31 -6.53 5.89
C GLU A 55 -5.67 -6.45 7.36
N ASP A 56 -4.67 -6.67 8.19
CA ASP A 56 -4.79 -6.52 9.62
C ASP A 56 -4.57 -5.04 9.98
N VAL A 57 -5.56 -4.43 10.61
CA VAL A 57 -5.50 -3.02 10.99
C VAL A 57 -4.25 -2.71 11.80
N GLU A 58 -3.89 -3.59 12.74
CA GLU A 58 -2.72 -3.32 13.58
C GLU A 58 -1.43 -3.36 12.78
N ALA A 59 -1.34 -4.28 11.84
CA ALA A 59 -0.16 -4.36 10.98
C ALA A 59 -0.06 -3.12 10.08
N VAL A 60 -1.18 -2.66 9.56
CA VAL A 60 -1.19 -1.45 8.72
C VAL A 60 -0.74 -0.25 9.55
N ARG A 61 -1.31 -0.09 10.76
CA ARG A 61 -0.93 1.01 11.64
C ARG A 61 0.56 1.00 11.94
N GLU A 62 1.08 -0.16 12.27
CA GLU A 62 2.49 -0.28 12.60
C GLU A 62 3.37 0.10 11.41
N ASN A 63 3.01 -0.37 10.22
CA ASN A 63 3.79 -0.01 9.03
C ASN A 63 3.73 1.47 8.72
N LEU A 64 2.57 2.10 8.94
CA LEU A 64 2.45 3.54 8.72
C LEU A 64 3.30 4.33 9.70
N VAL A 65 3.37 3.87 10.96
CA VAL A 65 4.19 4.53 11.95
C VAL A 65 5.68 4.33 11.66
N MET A 66 6.05 3.10 11.33
CA MET A 66 7.46 2.76 11.17
C MET A 66 8.03 3.18 9.81
N ARG A 67 7.24 3.10 8.76
CA ARG A 67 7.72 3.33 7.40
C ARG A 67 7.03 4.49 6.70
N GLY A 68 5.84 4.87 7.15
CA GLY A 68 5.05 5.90 6.49
C GLY A 68 4.17 5.37 5.37
N PHE A 69 4.24 4.07 5.09
CA PHE A 69 3.40 3.46 4.08
C PHE A 69 3.16 1.99 4.40
N HIS A 70 2.10 1.44 3.79
CA HIS A 70 1.81 0.00 3.86
C HIS A 70 1.40 -0.46 2.46
N LEU A 71 1.97 -1.56 2.02
CA LEU A 71 1.70 -2.11 0.70
C LEU A 71 0.79 -3.33 0.82
N GLN A 72 -0.33 -3.30 0.11
CA GLN A 72 -1.26 -4.44 0.04
C GLN A 72 -1.10 -5.09 -1.32
N LEU A 73 -0.62 -6.32 -1.32
CA LEU A 73 -0.39 -7.10 -2.53
C LEU A 73 -1.57 -8.02 -2.82
N PRO A 74 -1.71 -8.49 -4.06
CA PRO A 74 -2.73 -9.49 -4.38
C PRO A 74 -2.52 -10.76 -3.56
N PRO A 75 -3.59 -11.50 -3.26
CA PRO A 75 -3.46 -12.76 -2.54
C PRO A 75 -2.54 -13.71 -3.29
N GLY A 76 -1.70 -14.43 -2.55
CA GLY A 76 -0.79 -15.40 -3.13
C GLY A 76 0.54 -14.85 -3.61
N THR A 77 0.72 -13.54 -3.55
CA THR A 77 2.00 -12.94 -3.93
C THR A 77 3.05 -13.23 -2.87
N THR A 78 4.19 -13.74 -3.30
CA THR A 78 5.26 -14.11 -2.37
C THR A 78 6.58 -13.42 -2.65
N VAL A 79 6.69 -12.66 -3.73
CA VAL A 79 7.95 -12.02 -4.07
C VAL A 79 8.08 -10.68 -3.34
N ASP A 80 9.33 -10.26 -3.15
CA ASP A 80 9.62 -8.99 -2.51
C ASP A 80 9.51 -7.87 -3.55
N PRO A 81 8.51 -6.98 -3.43
CA PRO A 81 8.31 -5.95 -4.43
C PRO A 81 9.39 -4.88 -4.44
N MET A 82 10.28 -4.89 -3.46
CA MET A 82 11.35 -3.89 -3.38
C MET A 82 12.58 -4.29 -4.18
N THR A 83 12.75 -5.57 -4.44
CA THR A 83 13.99 -6.06 -5.02
C THR A 83 13.83 -6.64 -6.40
N GLN A 84 12.62 -6.91 -6.83
CA GLN A 84 12.40 -7.48 -8.16
C GLN A 84 10.98 -7.22 -8.61
N ASP A 85 10.76 -7.41 -9.89
CA ASP A 85 9.44 -7.26 -10.47
C ASP A 85 8.57 -8.41 -9.98
N TRP A 86 7.52 -8.09 -9.24
CA TRP A 86 6.72 -9.11 -8.59
C TRP A 86 5.54 -9.50 -9.44
N GLY A 87 5.66 -9.90 -10.46
CA GLY A 87 4.57 -10.41 -11.21
C GLY A 87 4.56 -9.89 -12.58
N THR A 88 3.91 -10.64 -13.39
CA THR A 88 3.70 -10.21 -14.72
C THR A 88 2.62 -9.18 -14.68
N ASP A 89 2.68 -8.26 -15.53
CA ASP A 89 1.70 -7.22 -15.56
C ASP A 89 0.51 -7.62 -16.38
N GLY A 90 0.27 -8.76 -16.28
CA GLY A 90 -0.90 -9.32 -17.02
C GLY A 90 -1.07 -9.75 -17.62
#